data_46f5c3a5a1e5288507c689e7ea9fc24f
#
_entry.id   46f5c3a5a1e5288507c689e7ea9fc24f
#
_cell.length_a   1.000
_cell.length_b   1.000
_cell.length_c   1.000
_cell.angle_alpha   90.00
_cell.angle_beta   90.00
_cell.angle_gamma   90.00
#
_symmetry.space_group_name_H-M   'P 1'
#
loop_
_entity.id
_entity.type
_entity.pdbx_description
1 polymer ?
#
loop_
_entity_poly.entity_id
_entity_poly.type
_entity_poly.pdbx_seq_one_letter_code
_entity_poly.pdbx_strand_id
1 'polypeptide(L)'
;MNFEKLLERSVKIHGHLCPGQVLGVKMAIWGMQLIGLDAPEAGRMKNMIVYVEMDRCATDAIQSVTGCSLGHRTMKFLDYGKMAATFVNLENGKAVRLIAREETRERARELFPDVEDRYEAQIQTYLIMPSEELFDVMPVRVTIPPQDMPGRPMRRVQCNRCGEYVQDIR
;
A
#
# COMPACT_ATOMS: atom_id res chain seq x y z
N MET A 1 13.97 7.99 -4.64
CA MET A 1 13.03 8.29 -3.52
C MET A 1 13.80 8.27 -2.21
N ASN A 2 13.61 9.24 -1.32
CA ASN A 2 14.28 9.28 -0.01
C ASN A 2 13.40 8.54 1.01
N PHE A 3 13.85 7.37 1.43
CA PHE A 3 13.13 6.48 2.34
C PHE A 3 12.85 7.15 3.70
N GLU A 4 13.84 7.81 4.28
CA GLU A 4 13.74 8.42 5.62
C GLU A 4 12.64 9.49 5.65
N LYS A 5 12.60 10.38 4.66
CA LYS A 5 11.55 11.40 4.54
C LYS A 5 10.16 10.80 4.37
N LEU A 6 10.05 9.72 3.60
CA LEU A 6 8.78 9.03 3.37
C LEU A 6 8.31 8.31 4.63
N LEU A 7 9.22 7.69 5.37
CA LEU A 7 8.92 7.06 6.64
C LEU A 7 8.49 8.09 7.70
N GLU A 8 9.23 9.19 7.83
CA GLU A 8 8.86 10.30 8.74
C GLU A 8 7.46 10.85 8.44
N ARG A 9 7.16 11.10 7.15
CA ARG A 9 5.82 11.53 6.72
C ARG A 9 4.75 10.51 7.08
N SER A 10 5.02 9.23 6.88
CA SER A 10 4.09 8.14 7.17
C SER A 10 3.83 8.02 8.67
N VAL A 11 4.89 8.03 9.47
CA VAL A 11 4.80 7.99 10.95
C VAL A 11 4.02 9.18 11.50
N LYS A 12 4.23 10.38 10.94
CA LYS A 12 3.49 11.58 11.36
C LYS A 12 1.99 11.45 11.11
N ILE A 13 1.57 10.80 10.03
CA ILE A 13 0.15 10.58 9.70
C ILE A 13 -0.42 9.47 10.57
N HIS A 14 0.32 8.37 10.75
CA HIS A 14 -0.11 7.21 11.51
C HIS A 14 -0.07 7.41 13.03
N GLY A 15 0.80 8.31 13.51
CA GLY A 15 0.92 8.69 14.93
C GLY A 15 2.08 8.03 15.67
N HIS A 16 2.64 6.94 15.19
CA HIS A 16 3.80 6.26 15.81
C HIS A 16 4.55 5.39 14.79
N LEU A 17 5.82 5.08 15.11
CA LEU A 17 6.61 4.12 14.36
C LEU A 17 6.25 2.69 14.78
N CYS A 18 6.00 1.82 13.81
CA CYS A 18 5.78 0.40 14.04
C CYS A 18 6.30 -0.44 12.86
N PRO A 19 6.46 -1.76 13.00
CA PRO A 19 6.94 -2.61 11.91
C PRO A 19 6.12 -2.48 10.62
N GLY A 20 4.80 -2.31 10.74
CA GLY A 20 3.91 -2.13 9.59
C GLY A 20 4.15 -0.83 8.83
N GLN A 21 4.58 0.24 9.51
CA GLN A 21 4.96 1.49 8.85
C GLN A 21 6.22 1.31 8.01
N VAL A 22 7.25 0.65 8.54
CA VAL A 22 8.49 0.38 7.80
C VAL A 22 8.23 -0.50 6.59
N LEU A 23 7.52 -1.62 6.78
CA LEU A 23 7.15 -2.53 5.67
C LEU A 23 6.31 -1.82 4.62
N GLY A 24 5.28 -1.08 5.03
CA GLY A 24 4.38 -0.39 4.10
C GLY A 24 5.08 0.67 3.26
N VAL A 25 6.01 1.45 3.86
CA VAL A 25 6.81 2.43 3.13
C VAL A 25 7.72 1.74 2.12
N LYS A 26 8.46 0.69 2.51
CA LYS A 26 9.32 -0.08 1.60
C LYS A 26 8.52 -0.75 0.49
N MET A 27 7.38 -1.37 0.82
CA MET A 27 6.47 -2.00 -0.15
C MET A 27 5.97 -0.98 -1.18
N ALA A 28 5.57 0.21 -0.73
CA ALA A 28 5.07 1.26 -1.62
C ALA A 28 6.17 1.79 -2.55
N ILE A 29 7.36 2.10 -2.01
CA ILE A 29 8.50 2.55 -2.81
C ILE A 29 8.84 1.53 -3.89
N TRP A 30 9.00 0.26 -3.48
CA TRP A 30 9.43 -0.78 -4.41
C TRP A 30 8.35 -1.14 -5.43
N GLY A 31 7.10 -1.23 -5.00
CA GLY A 31 5.96 -1.48 -5.89
C GLY A 31 5.84 -0.41 -6.98
N MET A 32 6.00 0.86 -6.61
CA MET A 32 5.98 1.97 -7.58
C MET A 32 7.15 1.90 -8.56
N GLN A 33 8.37 1.66 -8.09
CA GLN A 33 9.56 1.51 -8.94
C GLN A 33 9.38 0.38 -9.96
N LEU A 34 8.86 -0.77 -9.54
CA LEU A 34 8.64 -1.93 -10.42
C LEU A 34 7.64 -1.65 -11.55
N ILE A 35 6.68 -0.76 -11.34
CA ILE A 35 5.71 -0.36 -12.38
C ILE A 35 6.12 0.93 -13.11
N GLY A 36 7.31 1.48 -12.82
CA GLY A 36 7.88 2.65 -13.50
C GLY A 36 7.30 3.98 -13.02
N LEU A 37 6.99 4.10 -11.74
CA LEU A 37 6.50 5.31 -11.09
C LEU A 37 7.38 5.71 -9.92
N ASP A 38 7.42 7.03 -9.63
CA ASP A 38 8.07 7.61 -8.46
C ASP A 38 7.06 8.16 -7.47
N ALA A 39 7.41 8.16 -6.17
CA ALA A 39 6.55 8.73 -5.15
C ALA A 39 6.39 10.25 -5.38
N PRO A 40 5.17 10.79 -5.31
CA PRO A 40 4.94 12.20 -5.47
C PRO A 40 5.58 12.98 -4.29
N GLU A 41 6.25 14.10 -4.59
CA GLU A 41 6.77 15.00 -3.54
C GLU A 41 5.64 15.57 -2.69
N ALA A 42 4.53 15.92 -3.34
CA ALA A 42 3.30 16.37 -2.70
C ALA A 42 2.08 15.98 -3.54
N GLY A 43 0.95 15.81 -2.86
CA GLY A 43 -0.32 15.52 -3.54
C GLY A 43 -0.57 14.04 -3.77
N ARG A 44 -1.39 13.73 -4.77
CA ARG A 44 -1.89 12.37 -5.06
C ARG A 44 -1.35 11.85 -6.39
N MET A 45 -1.14 10.56 -6.45
CA MET A 45 -0.96 9.85 -7.71
C MET A 45 -2.29 9.77 -8.48
N LYS A 46 -2.30 10.18 -9.75
CA LYS A 46 -3.49 10.15 -10.61
C LYS A 46 -3.47 9.00 -11.61
N ASN A 47 -2.29 8.48 -11.89
CA ASN A 47 -2.02 7.45 -12.90
C ASN A 47 -1.78 6.06 -12.30
N MET A 48 -2.20 5.86 -11.05
CA MET A 48 -2.03 4.59 -10.34
C MET A 48 -3.29 4.20 -9.57
N ILE A 49 -3.53 2.90 -9.48
CA ILE A 49 -4.41 2.29 -8.49
C ILE A 49 -3.57 1.34 -7.64
N VAL A 50 -3.83 1.33 -6.33
CA VAL A 50 -3.30 0.33 -5.42
C VAL A 50 -4.44 -0.46 -4.78
N TYR A 51 -4.34 -1.79 -4.82
CA TYR A 51 -5.21 -2.71 -4.09
C TYR A 51 -4.46 -3.19 -2.87
N VAL A 52 -4.95 -2.88 -1.66
CA VAL A 52 -4.38 -3.35 -0.39
C VAL A 52 -5.20 -4.53 0.14
N GLU A 53 -4.51 -5.55 0.67
CA GLU A 53 -5.14 -6.80 1.12
C GLU A 53 -5.22 -6.91 2.65
N MET A 54 -5.01 -5.79 3.37
CA MET A 54 -5.06 -5.68 4.83
C MET A 54 -5.60 -4.32 5.26
N ASP A 55 -6.16 -4.28 6.45
CA ASP A 55 -6.61 -3.09 7.18
C ASP A 55 -5.68 -2.77 8.36
N ARG A 56 -4.37 -2.78 8.14
CA ARG A 56 -3.33 -2.57 9.15
C ARG A 56 -2.43 -1.38 8.82
N CYS A 57 -1.54 -1.06 9.74
CA CYS A 57 -0.60 0.08 9.68
C CYS A 57 0.10 0.26 8.31
N ALA A 58 0.42 -0.83 7.61
CA ALA A 58 1.05 -0.76 6.30
C ALA A 58 0.15 -0.10 5.24
N THR A 59 -1.17 -0.16 5.38
CA THR A 59 -2.11 0.52 4.48
C THR A 59 -1.97 2.03 4.58
N ASP A 60 -1.83 2.59 5.80
CA ASP A 60 -1.59 4.01 6.01
C ASP A 60 -0.25 4.45 5.41
N ALA A 61 0.77 3.60 5.57
CA ALA A 61 2.08 3.85 4.97
C ALA A 61 2.01 3.86 3.43
N ILE A 62 1.34 2.89 2.82
CA ILE A 62 1.13 2.85 1.37
C ILE A 62 0.36 4.10 0.92
N GLN A 63 -0.70 4.48 1.62
CA GLN A 63 -1.45 5.70 1.34
C GLN A 63 -0.56 6.94 1.42
N SER A 64 0.24 7.06 2.48
CA SER A 64 1.15 8.19 2.69
C SER A 64 2.18 8.31 1.57
N VAL A 65 2.81 7.20 1.17
CA VAL A 65 3.87 7.20 0.15
C VAL A 65 3.30 7.47 -1.24
N THR A 66 2.22 6.80 -1.61
CA THR A 66 1.66 6.84 -2.97
C THR A 66 0.74 8.04 -3.20
N GLY A 67 0.18 8.61 -2.13
CA GLY A 67 -0.92 9.58 -2.24
C GLY A 67 -2.23 8.98 -2.75
N CYS A 68 -2.30 7.65 -2.91
CA CYS A 68 -3.54 6.95 -3.22
C CYS A 68 -4.45 6.91 -1.99
N SER A 69 -5.75 7.01 -2.18
CA SER A 69 -6.72 6.92 -1.08
C SER A 69 -8.08 6.39 -1.55
N LEU A 70 -8.88 5.90 -0.61
CA LEU A 70 -10.27 5.49 -0.86
C LEU A 70 -11.09 6.64 -1.42
N GLY A 71 -11.00 7.83 -0.81
CA GLY A 71 -11.76 9.02 -1.23
C GLY A 71 -11.41 9.52 -2.63
N HIS A 72 -10.21 9.27 -3.13
CA HIS A 72 -9.80 9.55 -4.50
C HIS A 72 -10.05 8.39 -5.46
N ARG A 73 -10.54 7.26 -4.98
CA ARG A 73 -10.78 6.02 -5.75
C ARG A 73 -9.53 5.40 -6.37
N THR A 74 -8.37 5.78 -5.87
CA THR A 74 -7.06 5.27 -6.29
C THR A 74 -6.52 4.20 -5.36
N MET A 75 -7.12 4.01 -4.18
CA MET A 75 -6.87 2.89 -3.28
C MET A 75 -8.13 2.02 -3.20
N LYS A 76 -7.94 0.71 -3.24
CA LYS A 76 -8.99 -0.30 -3.07
C LYS A 76 -8.60 -1.23 -1.93
N PHE A 77 -9.56 -1.55 -1.09
CA PHE A 77 -9.38 -2.51 -0.01
C PHE A 77 -10.04 -3.84 -0.36
N LEU A 78 -9.27 -4.90 -0.29
CA LEU A 78 -9.71 -6.30 -0.45
C LEU A 78 -9.37 -7.03 0.84
N ASP A 79 -10.37 -7.36 1.63
CA ASP A 79 -10.17 -7.96 2.95
C ASP A 79 -9.74 -9.44 2.87
N TYR A 80 -8.44 -9.65 2.62
CA TYR A 80 -7.84 -10.99 2.63
C TYR A 80 -6.99 -11.27 3.87
N GLY A 81 -6.78 -10.26 4.74
CA GLY A 81 -5.93 -10.35 5.92
C GLY A 81 -4.45 -10.60 5.60
N LYS A 82 -4.00 -10.27 4.38
CA LYS A 82 -2.63 -10.52 3.92
C LYS A 82 -1.82 -9.24 3.92
N MET A 83 -0.58 -9.29 4.40
CA MET A 83 0.38 -8.19 4.30
C MET A 83 0.88 -8.07 2.85
N ALA A 84 -0.04 -7.67 1.97
CA ALA A 84 0.16 -7.61 0.53
C ALA A 84 -0.55 -6.41 -0.10
N ALA A 85 0.01 -5.94 -1.22
CA ALA A 85 -0.62 -4.94 -2.07
C ALA A 85 -0.28 -5.15 -3.54
N THR A 86 -1.22 -4.78 -4.41
CA THR A 86 -1.04 -4.78 -5.87
C THR A 86 -1.03 -3.35 -6.37
N PHE A 87 0.05 -2.98 -7.06
CA PHE A 87 0.26 -1.66 -7.66
C PHE A 87 0.01 -1.76 -9.16
N VAL A 88 -0.77 -0.84 -9.71
CA VAL A 88 -1.15 -0.82 -11.13
C VAL A 88 -0.88 0.56 -11.72
N ASN A 89 -0.01 0.63 -12.71
CA ASN A 89 0.20 1.84 -13.50
C ASN A 89 -0.86 1.93 -14.60
N LEU A 90 -1.69 2.98 -14.56
CA LEU A 90 -2.80 3.18 -15.50
C LEU A 90 -2.36 3.65 -16.89
N GLU A 91 -1.14 4.14 -17.04
CA GLU A 91 -0.63 4.65 -18.34
C GLU A 91 -0.12 3.52 -19.22
N ASN A 92 0.53 2.52 -18.63
CA ASN A 92 1.17 1.44 -19.40
C ASN A 92 0.62 0.04 -19.08
N GLY A 93 -0.31 -0.08 -18.12
CA GLY A 93 -0.93 -1.34 -17.71
C GLY A 93 -0.01 -2.27 -16.91
N LYS A 94 1.23 -1.85 -16.57
CA LYS A 94 2.10 -2.65 -15.69
C LYS A 94 1.48 -2.81 -14.33
N ALA A 95 1.50 -4.02 -13.82
CA ALA A 95 1.02 -4.31 -12.49
C ALA A 95 1.92 -5.33 -11.77
N VAL A 96 2.10 -5.12 -10.46
CA VAL A 96 2.88 -6.00 -9.61
C VAL A 96 2.17 -6.18 -8.27
N ARG A 97 2.14 -7.40 -7.78
CA ARG A 97 1.71 -7.71 -6.41
C ARG A 97 2.93 -8.03 -5.56
N LEU A 98 3.04 -7.37 -4.41
CA LEU A 98 4.04 -7.65 -3.38
C LEU A 98 3.35 -8.23 -2.16
N ILE A 99 3.99 -9.24 -1.55
CA ILE A 99 3.57 -9.82 -0.26
C ILE A 99 4.77 -9.90 0.67
N ALA A 100 4.62 -9.49 1.91
CA ALA A 100 5.68 -9.60 2.90
C ALA A 100 5.92 -11.08 3.23
N ARG A 101 7.21 -11.46 3.27
CA ARG A 101 7.64 -12.81 3.65
C ARG A 101 7.53 -12.99 5.16
N GLU A 102 6.86 -14.03 5.59
CA GLU A 102 6.65 -14.30 7.02
C GLU A 102 7.96 -14.64 7.73
N GLU A 103 8.91 -15.29 7.04
CA GLU A 103 10.23 -15.67 7.57
C GLU A 103 11.03 -14.46 8.07
N THR A 104 10.74 -13.27 7.56
CA THR A 104 11.41 -12.03 8.00
C THR A 104 11.10 -11.67 9.46
N ARG A 105 9.96 -12.13 10.00
CA ARG A 105 9.62 -11.96 11.41
C ARG A 105 10.45 -12.86 12.33
N GLU A 106 10.73 -14.08 11.89
CA GLU A 106 11.60 -15.01 12.63
C GLU A 106 13.03 -14.50 12.62
N ARG A 107 13.49 -14.04 11.46
CA ARG A 107 14.82 -13.46 11.27
C ARG A 107 15.08 -12.23 12.17
N ALA A 108 14.05 -11.51 12.60
CA ALA A 108 14.20 -10.40 13.53
C ALA A 108 14.75 -10.84 14.89
N ARG A 109 14.38 -12.03 15.39
CA ARG A 109 14.91 -12.60 16.63
C ARG A 109 16.34 -13.07 16.48
N GLU A 110 16.72 -13.54 15.30
CA GLU A 110 18.09 -13.99 15.01
C GLU A 110 19.05 -12.81 14.89
N LEU A 111 18.62 -11.71 14.25
CA LEU A 111 19.46 -10.53 14.03
C LEU A 111 19.60 -9.66 15.27
N PHE A 112 18.56 -9.61 16.10
CA PHE A 112 18.50 -8.78 17.29
C PHE A 112 18.08 -9.58 18.54
N PRO A 113 18.89 -10.59 18.94
CA PRO A 113 18.52 -11.49 20.06
C PRO A 113 18.46 -10.79 21.42
N ASP A 114 19.18 -9.68 21.59
CA ASP A 114 19.23 -8.90 22.83
C ASP A 114 18.09 -7.87 22.96
N VAL A 115 17.25 -7.71 21.90
CA VAL A 115 16.11 -6.81 21.93
C VAL A 115 14.87 -7.55 22.44
N GLU A 116 14.45 -7.27 23.67
CA GLU A 116 13.31 -7.94 24.32
C GLU A 116 11.98 -7.66 23.61
N ASP A 117 11.76 -6.40 23.15
CA ASP A 117 10.56 -6.03 22.44
C ASP A 117 10.62 -6.56 21.00
N ARG A 118 9.73 -7.50 20.69
CA ARG A 118 9.61 -8.10 19.37
C ARG A 118 9.31 -7.09 18.26
N TYR A 119 8.57 -6.03 18.55
CA TYR A 119 8.24 -5.00 17.56
C TYR A 119 9.45 -4.13 17.26
N GLU A 120 10.22 -3.80 18.29
CA GLU A 120 11.48 -3.08 18.11
C GLU A 120 12.50 -3.89 17.30
N ALA A 121 12.67 -5.18 17.60
CA ALA A 121 13.50 -6.08 16.81
C ALA A 121 13.05 -6.14 15.33
N GLN A 122 11.75 -6.21 15.07
CA GLN A 122 11.20 -6.17 13.72
C GLN A 122 11.44 -4.83 13.02
N ILE A 123 11.27 -3.70 13.71
CA ILE A 123 11.56 -2.37 13.15
C ILE A 123 13.01 -2.32 12.70
N GLN A 124 13.95 -2.65 13.57
CA GLN A 124 15.38 -2.64 13.27
C GLN A 124 15.72 -3.55 12.10
N THR A 125 15.16 -4.75 12.08
CA THR A 125 15.33 -5.71 10.98
C THR A 125 14.83 -5.14 9.66
N TYR A 126 13.61 -4.63 9.63
CA TYR A 126 13.01 -4.12 8.39
C TYR A 126 13.66 -2.83 7.90
N LEU A 127 14.28 -2.06 8.77
CA LEU A 127 15.08 -0.90 8.36
C LEU A 127 16.32 -1.31 7.57
N ILE A 128 17.03 -2.35 8.00
CA ILE A 128 18.30 -2.78 7.39
C ILE A 128 18.13 -3.76 6.23
N MET A 129 17.07 -4.59 6.22
CA MET A 129 16.85 -5.57 5.16
C MET A 129 16.51 -4.91 3.82
N PRO A 130 17.09 -5.35 2.70
CA PRO A 130 16.69 -4.89 1.37
C PRO A 130 15.28 -5.36 1.02
N SER A 131 14.60 -4.63 0.13
CA SER A 131 13.21 -4.94 -0.25
C SER A 131 13.06 -6.32 -0.90
N GLU A 132 14.07 -6.76 -1.63
CA GLU A 132 14.14 -8.07 -2.29
C GLU A 132 14.12 -9.24 -1.30
N GLU A 133 14.57 -9.02 -0.08
CA GLU A 133 14.52 -10.01 0.99
C GLU A 133 13.23 -9.92 1.80
N LEU A 134 12.58 -8.75 1.85
CA LEU A 134 11.35 -8.51 2.61
C LEU A 134 10.10 -9.00 1.90
N PHE A 135 10.09 -9.01 0.56
CA PHE A 135 8.87 -9.26 -0.20
C PHE A 135 9.06 -10.30 -1.30
N ASP A 136 8.03 -11.11 -1.52
CA ASP A 136 7.85 -11.81 -2.78
C ASP A 136 7.17 -10.87 -3.78
N VAL A 137 7.66 -10.89 -5.02
CA VAL A 137 7.20 -10.06 -6.12
C VAL A 137 6.56 -10.92 -7.19
N MET A 138 5.34 -10.61 -7.54
CA MET A 138 4.59 -11.31 -8.59
C MET A 138 4.13 -10.30 -9.63
N PRO A 139 4.68 -10.33 -10.87
CA PRO A 139 4.05 -9.65 -11.99
C PRO A 139 2.66 -10.20 -12.22
N VAL A 140 1.67 -9.32 -12.30
CA VAL A 140 0.26 -9.71 -12.45
C VAL A 140 -0.39 -8.93 -13.58
N ARG A 141 -1.49 -9.46 -14.11
CA ARG A 141 -2.39 -8.73 -15.02
C ARG A 141 -3.66 -8.40 -14.25
N VAL A 142 -4.01 -7.13 -14.18
CA VAL A 142 -5.20 -6.64 -13.47
C VAL A 142 -6.18 -6.10 -14.51
N THR A 143 -7.37 -6.68 -14.56
CA THR A 143 -8.51 -6.10 -15.28
C THR A 143 -9.26 -5.20 -14.31
N ILE A 144 -9.21 -3.89 -14.54
CA ILE A 144 -9.86 -2.91 -13.66
C ILE A 144 -11.30 -2.74 -14.13
N PRO A 145 -12.30 -3.09 -13.30
CA PRO A 145 -13.69 -2.85 -13.64
C PRO A 145 -13.97 -1.35 -13.84
N PRO A 146 -14.87 -0.95 -14.75
CA PRO A 146 -15.17 0.48 -14.98
C PRO A 146 -15.53 1.25 -13.72
N GLN A 147 -16.26 0.62 -12.78
CA GLN A 147 -16.62 1.22 -11.50
C GLN A 147 -15.42 1.46 -10.57
N ASP A 148 -14.29 0.81 -10.80
CA ASP A 148 -13.07 0.97 -10.00
C ASP A 148 -12.12 2.03 -10.53
N MET A 149 -12.31 2.45 -11.78
CA MET A 149 -11.51 3.51 -12.37
C MET A 149 -11.63 4.81 -11.57
N PRO A 150 -10.50 5.50 -11.26
CA PRO A 150 -10.55 6.81 -10.66
C PRO A 150 -11.23 7.82 -11.61
N GLY A 151 -11.99 8.74 -11.04
CA GLY A 151 -12.69 9.73 -11.84
C GLY A 151 -13.78 10.43 -11.05
N ARG A 152 -14.43 11.41 -11.68
CA ARG A 152 -15.58 12.10 -11.09
C ARG A 152 -16.82 11.20 -11.15
N PRO A 153 -17.69 11.24 -10.12
CA PRO A 153 -19.00 10.60 -10.23
C PRO A 153 -19.80 11.29 -11.34
N MET A 154 -20.55 10.53 -12.12
CA MET A 154 -21.34 11.09 -13.21
C MET A 154 -22.67 11.63 -12.68
N ARG A 155 -23.49 10.78 -12.07
CA ARG A 155 -24.79 11.15 -11.52
C ARG A 155 -25.10 10.34 -10.28
N ARG A 156 -26.13 10.76 -9.55
CA ARG A 156 -26.71 9.99 -8.46
C ARG A 156 -28.04 9.39 -8.92
N VAL A 157 -28.24 8.13 -8.58
CA VAL A 157 -29.48 7.39 -8.87
C VAL A 157 -30.10 6.88 -7.57
N GLN A 158 -31.42 6.82 -7.53
CA GLN A 158 -32.13 6.30 -6.37
C GLN A 158 -32.12 4.78 -6.41
N CYS A 159 -31.78 4.13 -5.29
CA CYS A 159 -31.85 2.69 -5.14
C CYS A 159 -33.30 2.23 -5.11
N ASN A 160 -33.65 1.27 -5.98
CA ASN A 160 -35.00 0.73 -6.04
C ASN A 160 -35.39 -0.10 -4.80
N ARG A 161 -34.43 -0.53 -4.00
CA ARG A 161 -34.66 -1.38 -2.83
C ARG A 161 -34.87 -0.58 -1.54
N CYS A 162 -34.03 0.44 -1.28
CA CYS A 162 -34.07 1.19 -0.03
C CYS A 162 -34.42 2.69 -0.22
N GLY A 163 -34.50 3.19 -1.44
CA GLY A 163 -34.80 4.58 -1.72
C GLY A 163 -33.63 5.56 -1.53
N GLU A 164 -32.48 5.12 -1.04
CA GLU A 164 -31.31 5.97 -0.87
C GLU A 164 -30.65 6.30 -2.20
N TYR A 165 -29.97 7.45 -2.27
CA TYR A 165 -29.24 7.84 -3.46
C TYR A 165 -27.82 7.31 -3.45
N VAL A 166 -27.44 6.60 -4.50
CA VAL A 166 -26.11 6.06 -4.74
C VAL A 166 -25.47 6.70 -5.97
N GLN A 167 -24.15 6.66 -6.06
CA GLN A 167 -23.46 7.04 -7.28
C GLN A 167 -23.71 5.97 -8.36
N ASP A 168 -23.93 6.40 -9.62
CA ASP A 168 -24.06 5.46 -10.73
C ASP A 168 -22.79 4.62 -10.92
N ILE A 169 -22.94 3.47 -11.60
CA ILE A 169 -21.91 2.45 -11.78
C ILE A 169 -21.47 1.75 -10.47
N ARG A 170 -22.29 1.82 -9.39
CA ARG A 170 -22.06 1.12 -8.11
C ARG A 170 -23.11 0.06 -7.82
#